data_13d91958e21698d3f3cecef2f3ee8189
#
_entry.id   13d91958e21698d3f3cecef2f3ee8189
#
_cell.length_a   1.000
_cell.length_b   1.000
_cell.length_c   1.000
_cell.angle_alpha   90.00
_cell.angle_beta   90.00
_cell.angle_gamma   90.00
#
_symmetry.space_group_name_H-M   'P 1'
#
loop_
_entity.id
_entity.type
_entity.pdbx_description
1 polymer ?
#
loop_
_entity_poly.entity_id
_entity_poly.type
_entity_poly.pdbx_seq_one_letter_code
_entity_poly.pdbx_strand_id
1 'polypeptide(L)'
;MANENIFTTLGASNHAKEEREKNDFYATDNIAAHLLLENEPLKNIWECACGDGELAKVFDKAGVLGKASDLINRGYGEVGIDFLKYAGGWNGDIVTNPPYKHAEAFVRHAYEIVQPGRKVCMFLRLLFLESKGRQALF
;
A
#
# COMPACT_ATOMS: atom_id res chain seq x y z
N MET A 1 7.52 -22.06 1.84
CA MET A 1 8.03 -22.22 0.48
C MET A 1 8.43 -23.65 0.24
N ALA A 2 8.18 -24.15 -0.95
CA ALA A 2 8.46 -25.53 -1.31
C ALA A 2 9.93 -25.95 -1.13
N ASN A 3 10.84 -24.98 -1.16
CA ASN A 3 12.28 -25.22 -1.13
C ASN A 3 12.92 -24.99 0.23
N GLU A 4 12.14 -24.89 1.28
CA GLU A 4 12.69 -24.60 2.60
C GLU A 4 13.71 -25.61 3.08
N ASN A 5 13.51 -26.88 2.74
CA ASN A 5 14.46 -27.92 3.13
C ASN A 5 15.82 -27.73 2.47
N ILE A 6 15.84 -27.23 1.24
CA ILE A 6 17.06 -26.87 0.59
C ILE A 6 17.69 -25.69 1.30
N PHE A 7 16.89 -24.75 1.72
CA PHE A 7 17.34 -23.56 2.42
C PHE A 7 17.78 -23.82 3.84
N THR A 8 17.38 -24.94 4.45
CA THR A 8 17.92 -25.33 5.76
C THR A 8 19.44 -25.47 5.67
N THR A 9 19.94 -26.00 4.57
CA THR A 9 21.37 -26.11 4.32
C THR A 9 21.96 -24.79 3.84
N LEU A 10 21.13 -23.93 3.24
CA LEU A 10 21.53 -22.66 2.62
C LEU A 10 20.82 -21.48 3.28
N GLY A 11 20.62 -21.54 4.61
CA GLY A 11 19.82 -20.55 5.32
C GLY A 11 20.20 -19.09 5.05
N ALA A 12 21.49 -18.80 4.97
CA ALA A 12 21.95 -17.43 4.67
C ALA A 12 21.57 -17.02 3.25
N SER A 13 21.63 -17.94 2.28
CA SER A 13 21.25 -17.65 0.90
C SER A 13 19.74 -17.39 0.76
N ASN A 14 18.92 -18.16 1.49
CA ASN A 14 17.48 -17.96 1.49
C ASN A 14 17.12 -16.61 2.08
N HIS A 15 17.74 -16.26 3.20
CA HIS A 15 17.52 -14.98 3.86
C HIS A 15 17.92 -13.81 2.94
N ALA A 16 19.06 -13.93 2.27
CA ALA A 16 19.52 -12.91 1.33
C ALA A 16 18.58 -12.77 0.13
N LYS A 17 18.00 -13.87 -0.33
CA LYS A 17 17.03 -13.84 -1.42
C LYS A 17 15.76 -13.11 -1.00
N GLU A 18 15.25 -13.40 0.18
CA GLU A 18 14.06 -12.72 0.72
C GLU A 18 14.30 -11.22 0.89
N GLU A 19 15.47 -10.84 1.38
CA GLU A 19 15.87 -9.44 1.49
C GLU A 19 15.89 -8.74 0.14
N ARG A 20 16.45 -9.37 -0.88
CA ARG A 20 16.50 -8.80 -2.23
C ARG A 20 15.10 -8.65 -2.83
N GLU A 21 14.25 -9.64 -2.67
CA GLU A 21 12.88 -9.58 -3.16
C GLU A 21 12.11 -8.44 -2.51
N LYS A 22 12.29 -8.27 -1.21
CA LYS A 22 11.67 -7.17 -0.47
C LYS A 22 12.18 -5.82 -0.96
N ASN A 23 13.49 -5.68 -1.13
CA ASN A 23 14.09 -4.42 -1.58
C ASN A 23 13.67 -4.09 -3.01
N ASP A 24 13.59 -5.08 -3.89
CA ASP A 24 13.14 -4.89 -5.27
C ASP A 24 11.68 -4.44 -5.30
N PHE A 25 10.84 -5.00 -4.46
CA PHE A 25 9.45 -4.62 -4.33
C PHE A 25 9.31 -3.15 -3.93
N TYR A 26 10.04 -2.73 -2.89
CA TYR A 26 10.01 -1.35 -2.44
C TYR A 26 10.58 -0.37 -3.48
N ALA A 27 11.62 -0.76 -4.19
CA ALA A 27 12.16 0.08 -5.27
C ALA A 27 11.11 0.31 -6.36
N THR A 28 10.36 -0.72 -6.73
CA THR A 28 9.28 -0.62 -7.72
C THR A 28 8.17 0.30 -7.22
N ASP A 29 7.75 0.13 -5.97
CA ASP A 29 6.73 0.98 -5.37
C ASP A 29 7.16 2.43 -5.31
N ASN A 30 8.42 2.70 -4.96
CA ASN A 30 8.93 4.05 -4.90
C ASN A 30 8.97 4.71 -6.27
N ILE A 31 9.38 3.99 -7.30
CA ILE A 31 9.35 4.49 -8.68
C ILE A 31 7.90 4.80 -9.08
N ALA A 32 6.99 3.90 -8.80
CA ALA A 32 5.58 4.10 -9.11
C ALA A 32 5.01 5.31 -8.36
N ALA A 33 5.39 5.50 -7.11
CA ALA A 33 4.96 6.66 -6.32
C ALA A 33 5.45 7.98 -6.94
N HIS A 34 6.69 8.03 -7.36
CA HIS A 34 7.24 9.23 -8.02
C HIS A 34 6.54 9.52 -9.35
N LEU A 35 6.30 8.49 -10.16
CA LEU A 35 5.57 8.63 -11.42
C LEU A 35 4.13 9.12 -11.18
N LEU A 36 3.50 8.61 -10.15
CA LEU A 36 2.15 9.03 -9.78
C LEU A 36 2.12 10.52 -9.41
N LEU A 37 3.07 10.95 -8.58
CA LEU A 37 3.17 12.36 -8.17
C LEU A 37 3.45 13.29 -9.34
N GLU A 38 4.19 12.85 -10.34
CA GLU A 38 4.46 13.63 -11.55
C GLU A 38 3.22 13.80 -12.43
N ASN A 39 2.31 12.83 -12.41
CA ASN A 39 1.19 12.77 -13.35
C ASN A 39 -0.16 13.12 -12.75
N GLU A 40 -0.27 13.16 -11.43
CA GLU A 40 -1.54 13.42 -10.75
C GLU A 40 -1.37 14.48 -9.67
N PRO A 41 -2.26 15.48 -9.62
CA PRO A 41 -2.20 16.51 -8.58
C PRO A 41 -2.81 16.01 -7.26
N LEU A 42 -2.09 15.18 -6.55
CA LEU A 42 -2.53 14.59 -5.28
C LEU A 42 -2.34 15.56 -4.12
N LYS A 43 -3.27 15.52 -3.17
CA LYS A 43 -3.25 16.40 -1.99
C LYS A 43 -3.72 15.65 -0.76
N ASN A 44 -3.09 15.97 0.38
CA ASN A 44 -3.52 15.46 1.68
C ASN A 44 -3.72 13.95 1.64
N ILE A 45 -2.68 13.24 1.24
CA ILE A 45 -2.73 11.79 1.05
C ILE A 45 -2.81 11.07 2.38
N TRP A 46 -3.75 10.14 2.48
CA TRP A 46 -3.76 9.14 3.54
C TRP A 46 -3.18 7.84 3.00
N GLU A 47 -2.05 7.44 3.55
CA GLU A 47 -1.48 6.11 3.33
C GLU A 47 -1.96 5.22 4.46
N CYS A 48 -3.01 4.46 4.20
CA CYS A 48 -3.80 3.77 5.23
C CYS A 48 -3.34 2.33 5.53
N ALA A 49 -2.29 1.88 4.88
CA ALA A 49 -1.59 0.63 5.16
C ALA A 49 -0.10 0.89 5.02
N CYS A 50 0.42 1.82 5.83
CA CYS A 50 1.72 2.43 5.60
C CYS A 50 2.91 1.51 5.88
N GLY A 51 2.72 0.41 6.59
CA GLY A 51 3.81 -0.50 6.90
C GLY A 51 4.96 0.21 7.60
N ASP A 52 6.15 0.05 7.07
CA ASP A 52 7.36 0.71 7.58
C ASP A 52 7.58 2.12 7.00
N GLY A 53 6.63 2.60 6.21
CA GLY A 53 6.63 3.99 5.73
C GLY A 53 7.25 4.23 4.37
N GLU A 54 7.56 3.21 3.60
CA GLU A 54 8.25 3.38 2.32
C GLU A 54 7.52 4.33 1.36
N LEU A 55 6.22 4.15 1.16
CA LEU A 55 5.43 5.06 0.33
C LEU A 55 5.17 6.39 1.03
N ALA A 56 4.80 6.32 2.30
CA ALA A 56 4.45 7.52 3.06
C ALA A 56 5.60 8.51 3.10
N LYS A 57 6.84 8.03 3.22
CA LYS A 57 8.02 8.90 3.21
C LYS A 57 8.18 9.64 1.89
N VAL A 58 7.86 9.01 0.77
CA VAL A 58 7.89 9.67 -0.54
C VAL A 58 6.87 10.81 -0.57
N PHE A 59 5.67 10.57 -0.09
CA PHE A 59 4.61 11.59 -0.07
C PHE A 59 4.91 12.70 0.94
N ASP A 60 5.50 12.34 2.08
CA ASP A 60 5.90 13.33 3.07
C ASP A 60 6.98 14.26 2.53
N LYS A 61 7.98 13.70 1.88
CA LYS A 61 9.07 14.47 1.27
C LYS A 61 8.55 15.39 0.18
N ALA A 62 7.51 14.98 -0.54
CA ALA A 62 6.86 15.81 -1.56
C ALA A 62 5.88 16.85 -0.98
N GLY A 63 5.65 16.83 0.33
CA GLY A 63 4.77 17.79 0.98
C GLY A 63 3.29 17.52 0.81
N VAL A 64 2.91 16.30 0.44
CA VAL A 64 1.50 15.95 0.16
C VAL A 64 0.94 14.88 1.10
N LEU A 65 1.70 14.41 2.08
CA LEU A 65 1.21 13.42 3.04
C LEU A 65 0.34 14.09 4.10
N GLY A 66 -0.89 13.62 4.26
CA GLY A 66 -1.80 14.08 5.29
C GLY A 66 -1.86 13.15 6.50
N LYS A 67 -1.81 11.85 6.27
CA LYS A 67 -1.89 10.85 7.33
C LYS A 67 -1.24 9.56 6.88
N ALA A 68 -0.52 8.92 7.80
CA ALA A 68 0.01 7.58 7.60
C ALA A 68 -0.43 6.71 8.76
N SER A 69 -1.02 5.56 8.49
CA SER A 69 -1.50 4.66 9.54
C SER A 69 -1.43 3.20 9.11
N ASP A 70 -1.39 2.32 10.09
CA ASP A 70 -1.43 0.88 9.87
C ASP A 70 -2.09 0.21 11.08
N LEU A 71 -2.69 -0.94 10.87
CA LEU A 71 -3.22 -1.75 11.96
C LEU A 71 -2.10 -2.28 12.85
N ILE A 72 -0.98 -2.63 12.24
CA ILE A 72 0.16 -3.26 12.90
C ILE A 72 1.28 -2.23 13.04
N ASN A 73 1.97 -2.25 14.19
CA ASN A 73 3.13 -1.41 14.41
C ASN A 73 4.33 -1.96 13.65
N ARG A 74 4.73 -1.26 12.60
CA ARG A 74 5.92 -1.58 11.81
C ARG A 74 6.95 -0.44 11.85
N GLY A 75 6.82 0.44 12.85
CA GLY A 75 7.80 1.50 13.11
C GLY A 75 7.53 2.83 12.44
N TYR A 76 6.39 2.99 11.78
CA TYR A 76 6.05 4.25 11.11
C TYR A 76 4.56 4.55 11.23
N GLY A 77 4.23 5.82 11.36
CA GLY A 77 2.86 6.30 11.34
C GLY A 77 2.06 5.99 12.60
N GLU A 78 0.76 6.22 12.54
CA GLU A 78 -0.16 5.89 13.61
C GLU A 78 -0.45 4.39 13.58
N VAL A 79 -0.40 3.74 14.73
CA VAL A 79 -0.58 2.29 14.83
C VAL A 79 -1.95 1.96 15.42
N GLY A 80 -2.41 0.73 15.20
CA GLY A 80 -3.69 0.28 15.73
C GLY A 80 -4.90 0.84 15.02
N ILE A 81 -4.72 1.40 13.84
CA ILE A 81 -5.80 1.97 13.04
C ILE A 81 -6.24 0.95 11.99
N ASP A 82 -7.43 0.40 12.18
CA ASP A 82 -8.03 -0.46 11.17
C ASP A 82 -8.77 0.40 10.15
N PHE A 83 -8.17 0.56 8.98
CA PHE A 83 -8.74 1.39 7.92
C PHE A 83 -10.18 0.98 7.58
N LEU A 84 -10.47 -0.31 7.55
CA LEU A 84 -11.80 -0.82 7.18
C LEU A 84 -12.88 -0.47 8.21
N LYS A 85 -12.49 -0.11 9.42
CA LYS A 85 -13.41 0.32 10.47
C LYS A 85 -13.53 1.83 10.60
N TYR A 86 -12.77 2.57 9.82
CA TYR A 86 -12.83 4.03 9.86
C TYR A 86 -14.18 4.51 9.34
N ALA A 87 -14.90 5.26 10.16
CA ALA A 87 -16.28 5.66 9.87
C ALA A 87 -16.42 7.11 9.39
N GLY A 88 -15.38 7.91 9.51
CA GLY A 88 -15.40 9.29 9.06
C GLY A 88 -15.15 9.44 7.56
N GLY A 89 -15.35 10.62 7.02
CA GLY A 89 -14.92 10.96 5.68
C GLY A 89 -13.45 11.34 5.65
N TRP A 90 -12.86 11.35 4.47
CA TRP A 90 -11.49 11.84 4.27
C TRP A 90 -11.49 12.95 3.22
N ASN A 91 -11.02 14.13 3.60
CA ASN A 91 -10.92 15.26 2.69
C ASN A 91 -9.50 15.33 2.12
N GLY A 92 -9.17 14.38 1.32
CA GLY A 92 -7.89 14.24 0.66
C GLY A 92 -7.92 13.01 -0.22
N ASP A 93 -6.78 12.69 -0.78
CA ASP A 93 -6.63 11.51 -1.61
C ASP A 93 -6.20 10.32 -0.76
N ILE A 94 -6.44 9.11 -1.23
CA ILE A 94 -5.97 7.88 -0.60
C ILE A 94 -5.05 7.18 -1.57
N VAL A 95 -3.82 6.93 -1.13
CA VAL A 95 -2.82 6.21 -1.92
C VAL A 95 -2.16 5.18 -1.02
N THR A 96 -2.25 3.91 -1.38
CA THR A 96 -1.69 2.85 -0.56
C THR A 96 -1.38 1.60 -1.38
N ASN A 97 -0.55 0.76 -0.79
CA ASN A 97 -0.34 -0.62 -1.22
C ASN A 97 -1.05 -1.51 -0.21
N PRO A 98 -2.31 -1.90 -0.47
CA PRO A 98 -3.13 -2.57 0.53
C PRO A 98 -2.68 -4.01 0.77
N PRO A 99 -3.02 -4.58 1.96
CA PRO A 99 -2.79 -6.00 2.18
C PRO A 99 -3.50 -6.82 1.11
N TYR A 100 -2.79 -7.76 0.49
CA TYR A 100 -3.33 -8.53 -0.63
C TYR A 100 -4.68 -9.18 -0.33
N LYS A 101 -4.80 -9.78 0.85
CA LYS A 101 -6.03 -10.48 1.25
C LYS A 101 -7.23 -9.55 1.39
N HIS A 102 -7.00 -8.28 1.64
CA HIS A 102 -8.05 -7.29 1.91
C HIS A 102 -8.11 -6.20 0.85
N ALA A 103 -7.42 -6.37 -0.25
CA ALA A 103 -7.28 -5.33 -1.26
C ALA A 103 -8.63 -4.84 -1.79
N GLU A 104 -9.55 -5.75 -2.09
CA GLU A 104 -10.88 -5.39 -2.58
C GLU A 104 -11.66 -4.57 -1.55
N ALA A 105 -11.63 -5.00 -0.29
CA ALA A 105 -12.29 -4.27 0.79
C ALA A 105 -11.69 -2.87 0.96
N PHE A 106 -10.37 -2.74 0.84
CA PHE A 106 -9.71 -1.43 0.89
C PHE A 106 -10.16 -0.52 -0.25
N VAL A 107 -10.23 -1.02 -1.46
CA VAL A 107 -10.70 -0.25 -2.61
C VAL A 107 -12.12 0.26 -2.37
N ARG A 108 -13.02 -0.62 -1.99
CA ARG A 108 -14.42 -0.27 -1.75
C ARG A 108 -14.56 0.74 -0.63
N HIS A 109 -13.88 0.52 0.48
CA HIS A 109 -13.96 1.41 1.64
C HIS A 109 -13.37 2.79 1.32
N ALA A 110 -12.27 2.84 0.60
CA ALA A 110 -11.68 4.11 0.19
C ALA A 110 -12.67 4.95 -0.64
N TYR A 111 -13.36 4.33 -1.58
CA TYR A 111 -14.38 5.02 -2.37
C TYR A 111 -15.53 5.56 -1.52
N GLU A 112 -15.89 4.85 -0.46
CA GLU A 112 -16.98 5.27 0.42
C GLU A 112 -16.62 6.50 1.25
N ILE A 113 -15.36 6.63 1.65
CA ILE A 113 -14.98 7.66 2.61
C ILE A 113 -14.39 8.92 1.98
N VAL A 114 -13.88 8.86 0.75
CA VAL A 114 -13.33 10.05 0.10
C VAL A 114 -14.45 10.97 -0.38
N GLN A 115 -14.18 12.26 -0.30
CA GLN A 115 -15.13 13.26 -0.80
C GLN A 115 -15.11 13.29 -2.33
N PRO A 116 -16.20 13.75 -2.96
CA PRO A 116 -16.24 13.91 -4.43
C PRO A 116 -15.05 14.74 -4.94
N GLY A 117 -14.46 14.28 -6.02
CA GLY A 117 -13.31 14.93 -6.62
C GLY A 117 -11.96 14.49 -6.09
N ARG A 118 -11.94 13.67 -5.03
CA ARG A 118 -10.70 13.10 -4.51
C ARG A 118 -10.36 11.80 -5.21
N LYS A 119 -9.10 11.41 -5.14
CA LYS A 119 -8.57 10.25 -5.86
C LYS A 119 -8.24 9.11 -4.93
N VAL A 120 -8.45 7.91 -5.43
CA VAL A 120 -8.07 6.66 -4.77
C VAL A 120 -7.11 5.94 -5.70
N CYS A 121 -5.87 5.77 -5.26
CA CYS A 121 -4.83 5.11 -6.03
C CYS A 121 -4.30 3.94 -5.21
N MET A 122 -4.37 2.74 -5.74
CA MET A 122 -3.89 1.57 -5.01
C MET A 122 -2.96 0.76 -5.89
N PHE A 123 -1.88 0.30 -5.29
CA PHE A 123 -0.92 -0.57 -5.94
C PHE A 123 -1.40 -2.01 -5.79
N LEU A 124 -1.91 -2.57 -6.88
CA LEU A 124 -2.53 -3.88 -6.89
C LEU A 124 -1.74 -4.83 -7.78
N ARG A 125 -1.77 -6.12 -7.42
CA ARG A 125 -1.23 -7.14 -8.29
C ARG A 125 -2.12 -7.31 -9.52
N LEU A 126 -1.53 -7.65 -10.64
CA LEU A 126 -2.27 -7.90 -11.87
C LEU A 126 -3.35 -8.98 -11.68
N LEU A 127 -3.04 -10.03 -10.93
CA LEU A 127 -4.00 -11.09 -10.63
C LEU A 127 -5.26 -10.59 -9.92
N PHE A 128 -5.15 -9.51 -9.14
CA PHE A 128 -6.31 -8.91 -8.53
C PHE A 128 -7.30 -8.43 -9.59
N LEU A 129 -6.80 -7.80 -10.64
CA LEU A 129 -7.66 -7.26 -11.71
C LEU A 129 -8.30 -8.36 -12.55
N GLU A 130 -7.68 -9.52 -12.63
CA GLU A 130 -8.14 -10.64 -13.44
C GLU A 130 -9.17 -11.53 -12.73
N SER A 131 -9.34 -11.38 -11.44
CA SER A 131 -10.30 -12.17 -10.68
C SER A 131 -11.72 -11.85 -11.11
N LYS A 132 -12.52 -12.90 -11.36
CA LYS A 132 -13.94 -12.73 -11.76
C LYS A 132 -14.72 -11.89 -10.78
N GLY A 133 -14.54 -12.13 -9.49
CA GLY A 133 -15.26 -11.39 -8.45
C GLY A 133 -14.92 -9.90 -8.44
N ARG A 134 -13.78 -9.53 -8.99
CA ARG A 134 -13.30 -8.15 -9.02
C ARG A 134 -13.54 -7.44 -10.34
N GLN A 135 -13.89 -8.16 -11.38
CA GLN A 135 -14.26 -7.55 -12.66
C GLN A 135 -15.45 -6.61 -12.50
N ALA A 136 -16.40 -6.95 -11.63
CA ALA A 136 -17.55 -6.10 -11.35
C ALA A 136 -17.19 -4.81 -10.58
N LEU A 137 -16.00 -4.75 -9.97
CA LEU A 137 -15.52 -3.58 -9.24
C LEU A 137 -15.09 -2.47 -10.21
N PHE A 138 -14.63 -2.85 -11.37
CA PHE A 138 -14.11 -1.93 -12.38
C PHE A 138 -15.06 -1.85 -13.56
#